data_8683c142e0b939ce8cd4cc6b650c844b
#
_entry.id   8683c142e0b939ce8cd4cc6b650c844b
#
_cell.length_a   1.000
_cell.length_b   1.000
_cell.length_c   1.000
_cell.angle_alpha   90.00
_cell.angle_beta   90.00
_cell.angle_gamma   90.00
#
_symmetry.space_group_name_H-M   'P 1'
#
loop_
_entity.id
_entity.type
_entity.pdbx_description
1 polymer ?
#
loop_
_entity_poly.entity_id
_entity_poly.type
_entity_poly.pdbx_seq_one_letter_code
_entity_poly.pdbx_strand_id
1 'polypeptide(L)'
;MKKIYYSVILSLAFSLFSCSDFLDRESLSELSNGNFWNTEADATKALVGCYDALQSEGSLGFCWPGGNTCSLRELEFATDNGYFAWIPWVGPDVITTNTMSPTAAVTKAVWNASYAGIARCNNVIEKVPQMLENGKIGEEAGTRIVCEAKFIRALFYNHLTSLYRDVPKVFNVLTTETSQVPKSQKSEIVADIIKDLKDITAEGMLPVTADRGRATRGAALGLLTRVYLYNEMYKEAADAALQVINLSQYEIDPNYSTLFTEAGGASKEIVFAIRFKNTDQQNGEGGFLAYNYGYPMEWQLPYPNLANDFYCKDGKPITSSGIYDPDDDSTRDPRLTYTLMTKNGDTYDGKVSDAWWSWNSPFQLFMRKY
;
A
#
# COMPACT_ATOMS: atom_id res chain seq x y z
N MET A 1 -24.10 46.03 55.42
CA MET A 1 -23.30 45.96 54.19
C MET A 1 -22.13 44.95 54.25
N LYS A 2 -21.28 44.94 55.27
CA LYS A 2 -20.15 43.99 55.37
C LYS A 2 -20.56 42.49 55.33
N LYS A 3 -21.68 42.08 55.94
CA LYS A 3 -22.18 40.68 55.96
C LYS A 3 -22.61 40.22 54.56
N ILE A 4 -23.15 41.09 53.72
CA ILE A 4 -23.54 40.78 52.34
C ILE A 4 -22.31 40.55 51.47
N TYR A 5 -21.24 41.33 51.66
CA TYR A 5 -19.96 41.14 50.96
C TYR A 5 -19.32 39.80 51.26
N TYR A 6 -19.31 39.35 52.51
CA TYR A 6 -18.75 38.05 52.87
C TYR A 6 -19.59 36.90 52.31
N SER A 7 -20.92 37.01 52.24
CA SER A 7 -21.75 35.99 51.61
C SER A 7 -21.56 35.91 50.12
N VAL A 8 -21.37 37.02 49.43
CA VAL A 8 -21.08 37.03 47.99
C VAL A 8 -19.69 36.47 47.68
N ILE A 9 -18.67 36.80 48.45
CA ILE A 9 -17.31 36.24 48.31
C ILE A 9 -17.30 34.73 48.57
N LEU A 10 -18.07 34.26 49.59
CA LEU A 10 -18.16 32.83 49.91
C LEU A 10 -18.90 32.07 48.81
N SER A 11 -19.95 32.61 48.19
CA SER A 11 -20.66 32.03 47.07
C SER A 11 -19.78 31.99 45.82
N LEU A 12 -18.97 33.03 45.57
CA LEU A 12 -18.02 33.05 44.44
C LEU A 12 -16.87 32.02 44.63
N ALA A 13 -16.43 31.81 45.88
CA ALA A 13 -15.39 30.81 46.17
C ALA A 13 -15.90 29.37 45.97
N PHE A 14 -17.18 29.10 46.24
CA PHE A 14 -17.80 27.79 45.99
C PHE A 14 -18.03 27.50 44.50
N SER A 15 -18.17 28.50 43.65
CA SER A 15 -18.32 28.31 42.19
C SER A 15 -17.00 28.03 41.49
N LEU A 16 -15.84 28.13 42.14
CA LEU A 16 -14.52 27.81 41.60
C LEU A 16 -14.10 26.33 41.82
N PHE A 17 -14.84 25.58 42.64
CA PHE A 17 -14.68 24.12 42.71
C PHE A 17 -15.57 23.45 41.67
N SER A 18 -15.38 23.79 40.41
CA SER A 18 -15.93 23.01 39.28
C SER A 18 -15.17 21.72 39.23
N CYS A 19 -15.84 20.61 39.53
CA CYS A 19 -15.27 19.27 39.33
C CYS A 19 -14.95 19.10 37.88
N SER A 20 -13.67 19.06 37.51
CA SER A 20 -13.20 18.70 36.16
C SER A 20 -13.76 17.34 35.72
N ASP A 21 -13.89 16.40 36.66
CA ASP A 21 -14.40 15.04 36.41
C ASP A 21 -15.88 14.98 35.98
N PHE A 22 -16.67 16.06 36.17
CA PHE A 22 -18.07 16.07 35.72
C PHE A 22 -18.20 16.37 34.22
N LEU A 23 -17.25 17.11 33.67
CA LEU A 23 -17.22 17.45 32.23
C LEU A 23 -16.42 16.45 31.41
N ASP A 24 -15.52 15.71 32.05
CA ASP A 24 -14.68 14.69 31.42
C ASP A 24 -15.34 13.31 31.49
N ARG A 25 -16.57 13.20 30.97
CA ARG A 25 -17.27 11.93 30.86
C ARG A 25 -16.86 11.21 29.59
N GLU A 26 -16.14 10.11 29.74
CA GLU A 26 -15.98 9.16 28.66
C GLU A 26 -17.35 8.62 28.23
N SER A 27 -17.60 8.59 26.92
CA SER A 27 -18.82 7.96 26.41
C SER A 27 -18.82 6.48 26.74
N LEU A 28 -19.85 6.00 27.37
CA LEU A 28 -20.02 4.57 27.72
C LEU A 28 -20.41 3.75 26.47
N SER A 29 -20.86 4.40 25.41
CA SER A 29 -21.35 3.77 24.16
C SER A 29 -20.47 3.99 22.96
N GLU A 30 -19.50 4.91 23.02
CA GLU A 30 -18.57 5.18 21.93
C GLU A 30 -17.14 4.84 22.36
N LEU A 31 -16.36 4.30 21.41
CA LEU A 31 -14.96 3.99 21.64
C LEU A 31 -14.17 5.30 21.73
N SER A 32 -13.62 5.58 22.90
CA SER A 32 -12.71 6.69 23.17
C SER A 32 -11.29 6.16 23.41
N ASN A 33 -10.29 7.02 23.30
CA ASN A 33 -8.90 6.63 23.58
C ASN A 33 -8.72 6.11 25.02
N GLY A 34 -9.59 6.49 25.97
CA GLY A 34 -9.52 6.06 27.37
C GLY A 34 -10.08 4.66 27.61
N ASN A 35 -11.07 4.22 26.80
CA ASN A 35 -11.75 2.94 26.99
C ASN A 35 -11.44 1.88 25.93
N PHE A 36 -10.68 2.20 24.88
CA PHE A 36 -10.39 1.28 23.77
C PHE A 36 -9.29 0.27 24.09
N TRP A 37 -8.18 0.70 24.70
CA TRP A 37 -6.94 -0.09 24.84
C TRP A 37 -6.94 -0.98 26.11
N ASN A 38 -7.88 -1.94 26.19
CA ASN A 38 -8.07 -2.76 27.39
C ASN A 38 -7.77 -4.25 27.22
N THR A 39 -7.86 -4.77 26.00
CA THR A 39 -7.69 -6.20 25.71
C THR A 39 -6.83 -6.43 24.50
N GLU A 40 -6.27 -7.64 24.37
CA GLU A 40 -5.56 -8.08 23.17
C GLU A 40 -6.44 -7.97 21.91
N ALA A 41 -7.74 -8.22 22.03
CA ALA A 41 -8.70 -8.06 20.94
C ALA A 41 -8.77 -6.60 20.46
N ASP A 42 -8.65 -5.63 21.35
CA ASP A 42 -8.66 -4.21 20.98
C ASP A 42 -7.38 -3.82 20.25
N ALA A 43 -6.22 -4.26 20.75
CA ALA A 43 -4.94 -4.08 20.07
C ALA A 43 -4.94 -4.71 18.67
N THR A 44 -5.52 -5.91 18.54
CA THR A 44 -5.69 -6.59 17.25
C THR A 44 -6.60 -5.82 16.30
N LYS A 45 -7.73 -5.28 16.77
CA LYS A 45 -8.61 -4.43 15.95
C LYS A 45 -7.88 -3.16 15.48
N ALA A 46 -7.10 -2.52 16.34
CA ALA A 46 -6.29 -1.36 15.97
C ALA A 46 -5.27 -1.72 14.88
N LEU A 47 -4.60 -2.87 15.00
CA LEU A 47 -3.69 -3.38 13.97
C LEU A 47 -4.42 -3.67 12.65
N VAL A 48 -5.62 -4.27 12.69
CA VAL A 48 -6.46 -4.47 11.49
C VAL A 48 -6.76 -3.13 10.83
N GLY A 49 -7.00 -2.07 11.61
CA GLY A 49 -7.12 -0.71 11.10
C GLY A 49 -5.87 -0.17 10.39
N CYS A 50 -4.67 -0.65 10.76
CA CYS A 50 -3.44 -0.32 10.03
C CYS A 50 -3.39 -1.04 8.66
N TYR A 51 -3.80 -2.31 8.60
CA TYR A 51 -3.91 -3.05 7.33
C TYR A 51 -5.00 -2.47 6.42
N ASP A 52 -6.15 -2.09 6.98
CA ASP A 52 -7.23 -1.43 6.26
C ASP A 52 -6.77 -0.15 5.55
N ALA A 53 -5.87 0.61 6.16
CA ALA A 53 -5.28 1.80 5.52
C ALA A 53 -4.53 1.49 4.21
N LEU A 54 -4.00 0.28 4.03
CA LEU A 54 -3.37 -0.15 2.79
C LEU A 54 -4.40 -0.35 1.65
N GLN A 55 -5.66 -0.58 1.99
CA GLN A 55 -6.77 -0.77 1.05
C GLN A 55 -7.48 0.55 0.71
N SER A 56 -7.06 1.68 1.29
CA SER A 56 -7.68 2.97 1.03
C SER A 56 -7.39 3.49 -0.38
N GLU A 57 -8.31 4.31 -0.90
CA GLU A 57 -8.05 5.15 -2.07
C GLU A 57 -6.77 5.96 -1.84
N GLY A 58 -5.94 6.13 -2.86
CA GLY A 58 -4.64 6.80 -2.71
C GLY A 58 -3.52 5.91 -2.17
N SER A 59 -3.83 4.72 -1.61
CA SER A 59 -2.84 3.68 -1.32
C SER A 59 -2.91 2.60 -2.40
N LEU A 60 -3.30 1.39 -2.04
CA LEU A 60 -3.42 0.26 -2.97
C LEU A 60 -4.89 -0.17 -3.18
N GLY A 61 -5.83 0.58 -2.61
CA GLY A 61 -7.25 0.41 -2.79
C GLY A 61 -7.73 0.83 -4.16
N PHE A 62 -9.00 0.57 -4.41
CA PHE A 62 -9.67 0.97 -5.63
C PHE A 62 -9.82 2.50 -5.69
N CYS A 63 -9.53 3.05 -6.85
CA CYS A 63 -9.75 4.44 -7.18
C CYS A 63 -10.86 4.55 -8.23
N TRP A 64 -11.91 5.31 -7.93
CA TRP A 64 -12.96 5.60 -8.91
C TRP A 64 -12.44 6.66 -9.90
N PRO A 65 -12.39 6.36 -11.19
CA PRO A 65 -11.79 7.27 -12.18
C PRO A 65 -12.48 8.64 -12.28
N GLY A 66 -13.74 8.73 -11.92
CA GLY A 66 -14.48 9.99 -11.84
C GLY A 66 -14.29 10.80 -10.56
N GLY A 67 -13.57 10.25 -9.58
CA GLY A 67 -13.40 10.86 -8.24
C GLY A 67 -12.17 11.73 -8.06
N ASN A 68 -11.38 11.97 -9.10
CA ASN A 68 -10.09 12.67 -9.00
C ASN A 68 -9.13 12.06 -7.96
N THR A 69 -9.26 10.78 -7.66
CA THR A 69 -8.37 10.03 -6.80
C THR A 69 -7.55 9.04 -7.64
N CYS A 70 -6.35 8.73 -7.18
CA CYS A 70 -5.47 7.78 -7.83
C CYS A 70 -4.79 6.95 -6.74
N SER A 71 -4.64 5.67 -6.97
CA SER A 71 -3.86 4.81 -6.11
C SER A 71 -2.44 4.60 -6.64
N LEU A 72 -1.60 4.00 -5.81
CA LEU A 72 -0.23 3.63 -6.22
C LEU A 72 -0.20 2.64 -7.40
N ARG A 73 -1.29 1.87 -7.59
CA ARG A 73 -1.41 0.93 -8.72
C ARG A 73 -1.43 1.62 -10.06
N GLU A 74 -2.19 2.71 -10.16
CA GLU A 74 -2.37 3.44 -11.40
C GLU A 74 -1.09 4.16 -11.83
N LEU A 75 -0.12 4.34 -10.95
CA LEU A 75 1.17 4.96 -11.30
C LEU A 75 1.96 4.15 -12.33
N GLU A 76 1.70 2.85 -12.48
CA GLU A 76 2.29 2.04 -13.56
C GLU A 76 1.97 2.60 -14.95
N PHE A 77 0.77 3.14 -15.13
CA PHE A 77 0.35 3.77 -16.40
C PHE A 77 0.84 5.22 -16.56
N ALA A 78 1.66 5.70 -15.64
CA ALA A 78 2.42 6.93 -15.78
C ALA A 78 3.90 6.66 -16.14
N THR A 79 4.22 5.44 -16.56
CA THR A 79 5.54 4.99 -17.00
C THR A 79 5.56 4.74 -18.51
N ASP A 80 6.65 4.22 -19.02
CA ASP A 80 6.79 3.77 -20.42
C ASP A 80 6.12 2.40 -20.70
N ASN A 81 5.57 1.75 -19.66
CA ASN A 81 4.85 0.49 -19.80
C ASN A 81 3.39 0.66 -20.23
N GLY A 82 2.77 1.79 -19.91
CA GLY A 82 1.35 1.98 -20.20
C GLY A 82 0.88 3.43 -20.14
N TYR A 83 -0.38 3.63 -20.46
CA TYR A 83 -1.00 4.95 -20.49
C TYR A 83 -2.48 4.88 -20.14
N PHE A 84 -3.06 6.06 -19.82
CA PHE A 84 -4.51 6.23 -19.65
C PHE A 84 -5.13 6.66 -20.96
N ALA A 85 -6.05 5.85 -21.50
CA ALA A 85 -6.75 6.16 -22.74
C ALA A 85 -7.79 7.28 -22.56
N TRP A 86 -8.32 7.47 -21.34
CA TRP A 86 -9.33 8.48 -21.01
C TRP A 86 -8.76 9.58 -20.11
N ILE A 87 -7.98 10.46 -20.70
CA ILE A 87 -7.20 11.52 -20.03
C ILE A 87 -8.03 12.47 -19.13
N PRO A 88 -9.28 12.90 -19.46
CA PRO A 88 -9.93 13.95 -18.66
C PRO A 88 -10.38 13.53 -17.26
N TRP A 89 -10.38 12.24 -16.95
CA TRP A 89 -11.05 11.68 -15.78
C TRP A 89 -10.09 11.05 -14.76
N VAL A 90 -8.80 10.92 -15.08
CA VAL A 90 -7.87 10.11 -14.29
C VAL A 90 -6.62 10.91 -13.94
N GLY A 91 -6.34 10.99 -12.64
CA GLY A 91 -5.28 11.84 -12.09
C GLY A 91 -3.83 11.59 -12.53
N PRO A 92 -3.39 10.37 -12.92
CA PRO A 92 -2.00 10.12 -13.31
C PRO A 92 -1.56 10.75 -14.64
N ASP A 93 -2.48 11.15 -15.51
CA ASP A 93 -2.16 11.83 -16.76
C ASP A 93 -1.33 13.10 -16.55
N VAL A 94 -1.53 13.79 -15.42
CA VAL A 94 -0.74 14.99 -15.06
C VAL A 94 0.76 14.68 -14.91
N ILE A 95 1.13 13.44 -14.63
CA ILE A 95 2.52 13.00 -14.53
C ILE A 95 3.11 12.89 -15.95
N THR A 96 2.45 12.18 -16.84
CA THR A 96 2.91 11.94 -18.21
C THR A 96 2.90 13.21 -19.06
N THR A 97 1.94 14.10 -18.83
CA THR A 97 1.85 15.40 -19.51
C THR A 97 2.69 16.50 -18.88
N ASN A 98 3.41 16.19 -17.78
CA ASN A 98 4.21 17.16 -17.03
C ASN A 98 3.42 18.41 -16.56
N THR A 99 2.14 18.19 -16.23
CA THR A 99 1.24 19.24 -15.71
C THR A 99 0.96 19.09 -14.22
N MET A 100 1.75 18.25 -13.55
CA MET A 100 1.57 17.95 -12.12
C MET A 100 1.74 19.21 -11.26
N SER A 101 0.81 19.40 -10.32
CA SER A 101 0.86 20.43 -9.31
C SER A 101 0.79 19.87 -7.91
N PRO A 102 1.21 20.61 -6.86
CA PRO A 102 1.04 20.18 -5.48
C PRO A 102 -0.41 19.91 -5.08
N THR A 103 -1.36 20.48 -5.82
CA THR A 103 -2.80 20.32 -5.59
C THR A 103 -3.45 19.26 -6.47
N ALA A 104 -2.68 18.60 -7.34
CA ALA A 104 -3.20 17.52 -8.18
C ALA A 104 -3.80 16.39 -7.32
N ALA A 105 -4.85 15.78 -7.82
CA ALA A 105 -5.59 14.75 -7.08
C ALA A 105 -4.68 13.56 -6.68
N VAL A 106 -3.85 13.08 -7.61
CA VAL A 106 -2.90 12.01 -7.35
C VAL A 106 -1.89 12.35 -6.25
N THR A 107 -1.36 13.59 -6.26
CA THR A 107 -0.41 14.06 -5.24
C THR A 107 -1.05 14.06 -3.85
N LYS A 108 -2.28 14.56 -3.72
CA LYS A 108 -3.00 14.60 -2.45
C LYS A 108 -3.45 13.23 -1.98
N ALA A 109 -3.93 12.38 -2.88
CA ALA A 109 -4.50 11.09 -2.52
C ALA A 109 -3.46 10.19 -1.85
N VAL A 110 -2.32 9.99 -2.48
CA VAL A 110 -1.22 9.16 -1.94
C VAL A 110 -0.67 9.76 -0.64
N TRP A 111 -0.51 11.08 -0.57
CA TRP A 111 -0.06 11.77 0.64
C TRP A 111 -1.00 11.54 1.82
N ASN A 112 -2.28 11.83 1.64
CA ASN A 112 -3.27 11.73 2.69
C ASN A 112 -3.47 10.29 3.18
N ALA A 113 -3.56 9.32 2.26
CA ALA A 113 -3.67 7.92 2.59
C ALA A 113 -2.46 7.42 3.40
N SER A 114 -1.26 7.81 2.99
CA SER A 114 -0.04 7.41 3.68
C SER A 114 0.03 7.97 5.11
N TYR A 115 -0.25 9.25 5.31
CA TYR A 115 -0.23 9.83 6.65
C TYR A 115 -1.37 9.37 7.54
N ALA A 116 -2.54 9.08 6.99
CA ALA A 116 -3.63 8.43 7.74
C ALA A 116 -3.21 7.02 8.23
N GLY A 117 -2.55 6.25 7.37
CA GLY A 117 -2.01 4.95 7.73
C GLY A 117 -0.90 5.04 8.78
N ILE A 118 0.05 5.97 8.62
CA ILE A 118 1.13 6.24 9.57
C ILE A 118 0.57 6.61 10.94
N ALA A 119 -0.46 7.46 11.02
CA ALA A 119 -1.09 7.84 12.27
C ALA A 119 -1.72 6.64 12.99
N ARG A 120 -2.40 5.74 12.26
CA ARG A 120 -2.93 4.48 12.83
C ARG A 120 -1.81 3.60 13.36
N CYS A 121 -0.72 3.43 12.61
CA CYS A 121 0.44 2.65 13.03
C CYS A 121 1.10 3.23 14.29
N ASN A 122 1.29 4.56 14.35
CA ASN A 122 1.88 5.22 15.50
C ASN A 122 1.05 5.01 16.77
N ASN A 123 -0.28 5.05 16.68
CA ASN A 123 -1.15 4.73 17.82
C ASN A 123 -0.91 3.30 18.34
N VAL A 124 -0.82 2.30 17.46
CA VAL A 124 -0.52 0.92 17.86
C VAL A 124 0.86 0.82 18.50
N ILE A 125 1.87 1.41 17.86
CA ILE A 125 3.28 1.35 18.32
C ILE A 125 3.46 2.03 19.68
N GLU A 126 2.66 3.06 20.00
CA GLU A 126 2.73 3.78 21.27
C GLU A 126 1.88 3.11 22.37
N LYS A 127 0.68 2.63 22.02
CA LYS A 127 -0.30 2.14 23.01
C LYS A 127 -0.05 0.68 23.44
N VAL A 128 0.38 -0.19 22.51
CA VAL A 128 0.56 -1.61 22.84
C VAL A 128 1.69 -1.84 23.86
N PRO A 129 2.83 -1.14 23.85
CA PRO A 129 3.80 -1.23 24.96
C PRO A 129 3.22 -0.83 26.31
N GLN A 130 2.36 0.21 26.38
CA GLN A 130 1.68 0.58 27.61
C GLN A 130 0.70 -0.51 28.10
N MET A 131 0.07 -1.24 27.17
CA MET A 131 -0.77 -2.40 27.52
C MET A 131 0.07 -3.57 28.06
N LEU A 132 1.27 -3.79 27.52
CA LEU A 132 2.22 -4.79 28.04
C LEU A 132 2.63 -4.46 29.47
N GLU A 133 3.06 -3.22 29.74
CA GLU A 133 3.46 -2.74 31.06
C GLU A 133 2.32 -2.88 32.09
N ASN A 134 1.07 -2.71 31.65
CA ASN A 134 -0.11 -2.83 32.50
C ASN A 134 -0.70 -4.26 32.55
N GLY A 135 -0.03 -5.26 31.97
CA GLY A 135 -0.49 -6.66 31.97
C GLY A 135 -1.79 -6.94 31.22
N LYS A 136 -2.20 -6.04 30.30
CA LYS A 136 -3.43 -6.15 29.52
C LYS A 136 -3.29 -7.03 28.26
N ILE A 137 -2.07 -7.32 27.84
CA ILE A 137 -1.73 -8.16 26.69
C ILE A 137 -0.48 -8.98 26.99
N GLY A 138 -0.37 -10.18 26.41
CA GLY A 138 0.83 -11.01 26.52
C GLY A 138 1.99 -10.48 25.71
N GLU A 139 3.23 -10.77 26.14
CA GLU A 139 4.45 -10.25 25.52
C GLU A 139 4.58 -10.67 24.04
N GLU A 140 4.33 -11.93 23.74
CA GLU A 140 4.41 -12.44 22.37
C GLU A 140 3.42 -11.75 21.43
N ALA A 141 2.15 -11.64 21.85
CA ALA A 141 1.10 -10.99 21.08
C ALA A 141 1.38 -9.48 20.90
N GLY A 142 1.77 -8.80 21.97
CA GLY A 142 2.09 -7.37 21.93
C GLY A 142 3.28 -7.06 21.04
N THR A 143 4.36 -7.82 21.17
CA THR A 143 5.56 -7.70 20.32
C THR A 143 5.20 -7.90 18.86
N ARG A 144 4.45 -8.94 18.53
CA ARG A 144 4.00 -9.21 17.17
C ARG A 144 3.18 -8.06 16.59
N ILE A 145 2.20 -7.55 17.33
CA ILE A 145 1.33 -6.43 16.92
C ILE A 145 2.17 -5.18 16.62
N VAL A 146 3.11 -4.83 17.48
CA VAL A 146 4.02 -3.68 17.27
C VAL A 146 4.89 -3.88 16.03
N CYS A 147 5.44 -5.08 15.83
CA CYS A 147 6.27 -5.39 14.68
C CYS A 147 5.50 -5.26 13.36
N GLU A 148 4.26 -5.75 13.30
CA GLU A 148 3.41 -5.61 12.11
C GLU A 148 3.04 -4.14 11.85
N ALA A 149 2.74 -3.36 12.87
CA ALA A 149 2.48 -1.93 12.73
C ALA A 149 3.72 -1.16 12.22
N LYS A 150 4.92 -1.51 12.69
CA LYS A 150 6.18 -0.94 12.20
C LYS A 150 6.43 -1.30 10.72
N PHE A 151 6.14 -2.54 10.31
CA PHE A 151 6.23 -2.96 8.91
C PHE A 151 5.32 -2.09 8.02
N ILE A 152 4.06 -1.92 8.40
CA ILE A 152 3.09 -1.13 7.63
C ILE A 152 3.51 0.35 7.58
N ARG A 153 3.99 0.92 8.69
CA ARG A 153 4.53 2.28 8.73
C ARG A 153 5.72 2.45 7.79
N ALA A 154 6.64 1.50 7.81
CA ALA A 154 7.81 1.49 6.91
C ALA A 154 7.39 1.42 5.44
N LEU A 155 6.35 0.65 5.09
CA LEU A 155 5.82 0.56 3.74
C LEU A 155 5.25 1.92 3.28
N PHE A 156 4.46 2.61 4.10
CA PHE A 156 3.96 3.94 3.79
C PHE A 156 5.09 4.96 3.61
N TYR A 157 6.09 4.96 4.48
CA TYR A 157 7.23 5.87 4.34
C TYR A 157 8.09 5.56 3.12
N ASN A 158 8.24 4.28 2.75
CA ASN A 158 8.92 3.92 1.50
C ASN A 158 8.20 4.52 0.29
N HIS A 159 6.86 4.49 0.23
CA HIS A 159 6.10 5.14 -0.83
C HIS A 159 6.27 6.67 -0.80
N LEU A 160 6.13 7.29 0.36
CA LEU A 160 6.29 8.74 0.52
C LEU A 160 7.67 9.23 0.07
N THR A 161 8.74 8.57 0.55
CA THR A 161 10.11 8.98 0.22
C THR A 161 10.50 8.71 -1.22
N SER A 162 9.88 7.71 -1.86
CA SER A 162 10.09 7.41 -3.28
C SER A 162 9.40 8.44 -4.19
N LEU A 163 8.20 8.91 -3.82
CA LEU A 163 7.40 9.79 -4.66
C LEU A 163 7.62 11.28 -4.36
N TYR A 164 7.77 11.65 -3.09
CA TYR A 164 7.84 13.06 -2.67
C TYR A 164 9.23 13.47 -2.16
N ARG A 165 10.13 12.53 -1.98
CA ARG A 165 11.49 12.74 -1.50
C ARG A 165 11.55 13.16 -0.03
N ASP A 166 11.55 14.48 0.25
CA ASP A 166 11.61 15.05 1.60
C ASP A 166 10.18 15.26 2.12
N VAL A 167 9.85 14.62 3.23
CA VAL A 167 8.49 14.60 3.79
C VAL A 167 8.51 14.78 5.32
N PRO A 168 7.41 15.18 5.98
CA PRO A 168 7.34 15.24 7.43
C PRO A 168 7.62 13.88 8.10
N LYS A 169 8.52 13.88 9.08
CA LYS A 169 8.89 12.70 9.87
C LYS A 169 7.95 12.60 11.08
N VAL A 170 6.94 11.74 11.00
CA VAL A 170 5.91 11.54 12.04
C VAL A 170 6.03 10.10 12.56
N PHE A 171 6.81 9.89 13.62
CA PHE A 171 7.08 8.56 14.21
C PHE A 171 6.42 8.36 15.58
N ASN A 172 5.64 9.32 16.01
CA ASN A 172 4.87 9.32 17.27
C ASN A 172 3.45 9.84 17.02
N VAL A 173 2.59 9.67 17.99
CA VAL A 173 1.24 10.27 17.97
C VAL A 173 1.34 11.77 18.11
N LEU A 174 0.70 12.50 17.20
CA LEU A 174 0.67 13.97 17.22
C LEU A 174 -0.47 14.49 18.08
N THR A 175 -0.21 15.60 18.78
CA THR A 175 -1.24 16.42 19.44
C THR A 175 -1.51 17.68 18.60
N THR A 176 -2.48 18.47 19.00
CA THR A 176 -2.75 19.76 18.34
C THR A 176 -1.51 20.66 18.34
N GLU A 177 -0.74 20.66 19.44
CA GLU A 177 0.47 21.48 19.60
C GLU A 177 1.64 20.99 18.76
N THR A 178 1.73 19.66 18.50
CA THR A 178 2.82 19.03 17.75
C THR A 178 2.47 18.74 16.28
N SER A 179 1.27 19.13 15.83
CA SER A 179 0.75 18.80 14.49
C SER A 179 1.49 19.48 13.33
N GLN A 180 2.19 20.57 13.60
CA GLN A 180 2.96 21.34 12.60
C GLN A 180 4.36 20.75 12.42
N VAL A 181 4.47 19.62 11.74
CA VAL A 181 5.74 18.91 11.51
C VAL A 181 6.39 19.41 10.23
N PRO A 182 7.60 20.00 10.28
CA PRO A 182 8.34 20.36 9.07
C PRO A 182 8.79 19.10 8.32
N LYS A 183 9.10 19.27 7.04
CA LYS A 183 9.71 18.18 6.25
C LYS A 183 11.12 17.87 6.76
N SER A 184 11.45 16.59 6.80
CA SER A 184 12.79 16.05 7.05
C SER A 184 13.43 15.59 5.75
N GLN A 185 14.72 15.46 5.71
CA GLN A 185 15.43 14.92 4.57
C GLN A 185 15.07 13.44 4.36
N LYS A 186 14.97 13.03 3.09
CA LYS A 186 14.73 11.63 2.72
C LYS A 186 15.68 10.67 3.43
N SER A 187 16.98 11.00 3.50
CA SER A 187 18.00 10.16 4.12
C SER A 187 17.74 9.86 5.60
N GLU A 188 17.22 10.84 6.35
CA GLU A 188 16.86 10.65 7.76
C GLU A 188 15.72 9.67 7.94
N ILE A 189 14.66 9.84 7.12
CA ILE A 189 13.49 8.97 7.15
C ILE A 189 13.87 7.55 6.71
N VAL A 190 14.67 7.42 5.66
CA VAL A 190 15.16 6.13 5.17
C VAL A 190 15.99 5.41 6.24
N ALA A 191 16.83 6.13 7.00
CA ALA A 191 17.57 5.53 8.12
C ALA A 191 16.64 4.98 9.20
N ASP A 192 15.56 5.71 9.54
CA ASP A 192 14.59 5.24 10.53
C ASP A 192 13.78 4.03 10.03
N ILE A 193 13.38 4.01 8.75
CA ILE A 193 12.69 2.84 8.17
C ILE A 193 13.61 1.62 8.17
N ILE A 194 14.86 1.79 7.79
CA ILE A 194 15.88 0.71 7.83
C ILE A 194 16.02 0.18 9.25
N LYS A 195 16.11 1.09 10.23
CA LYS A 195 16.20 0.70 11.64
C LYS A 195 14.97 -0.10 12.06
N ASP A 196 13.76 0.41 11.82
CA ASP A 196 12.52 -0.30 12.18
C ASP A 196 12.47 -1.69 11.52
N LEU A 197 12.79 -1.79 10.22
CA LEU A 197 12.77 -3.06 9.49
C LEU A 197 13.82 -4.05 10.01
N LYS A 198 15.01 -3.59 10.37
CA LYS A 198 16.04 -4.44 10.99
C LYS A 198 15.61 -4.94 12.36
N ASP A 199 15.05 -4.07 13.19
CA ASP A 199 14.56 -4.43 14.52
C ASP A 199 13.50 -5.55 14.42
N ILE A 200 12.51 -5.42 13.51
CA ILE A 200 11.42 -6.40 13.38
C ILE A 200 11.80 -7.67 12.62
N THR A 201 12.94 -7.70 11.95
CA THR A 201 13.46 -8.92 11.29
C THR A 201 14.39 -9.73 12.20
N ALA A 202 14.71 -9.24 13.40
CA ALA A 202 15.47 -9.98 14.39
C ALA A 202 14.74 -11.25 14.83
N GLU A 203 15.48 -12.18 15.42
CA GLU A 203 14.92 -13.41 15.96
C GLU A 203 13.92 -13.11 17.07
N GLY A 204 12.80 -13.83 17.09
CA GLY A 204 11.74 -13.64 18.07
C GLY A 204 10.78 -12.48 17.80
N MET A 205 11.00 -11.67 16.74
CA MET A 205 10.13 -10.53 16.39
C MET A 205 8.99 -10.95 15.46
N LEU A 206 9.14 -10.78 14.15
CA LEU A 206 8.13 -11.28 13.21
C LEU A 206 8.29 -12.78 12.96
N PRO A 207 7.17 -13.53 12.89
CA PRO A 207 7.22 -14.96 12.57
C PRO A 207 7.65 -15.17 11.12
N VAL A 208 8.23 -16.34 10.84
CA VAL A 208 8.59 -16.74 9.47
C VAL A 208 7.34 -17.04 8.65
N THR A 209 6.31 -17.61 9.27
CA THR A 209 5.03 -17.92 8.65
C THR A 209 3.89 -17.28 9.43
N ALA A 210 2.86 -16.84 8.73
CA ALA A 210 1.65 -16.26 9.31
C ALA A 210 0.45 -16.50 8.39
N ASP A 211 -0.75 -16.14 8.86
CA ASP A 211 -1.94 -16.10 8.01
C ASP A 211 -1.69 -15.15 6.82
N ARG A 212 -2.26 -15.51 5.67
CA ARG A 212 -2.09 -14.72 4.46
C ARG A 212 -2.56 -13.29 4.63
N GLY A 213 -1.75 -12.35 4.16
CA GLY A 213 -1.99 -10.93 4.32
C GLY A 213 -1.40 -10.33 5.59
N ARG A 214 -0.89 -11.14 6.52
CA ARG A 214 -0.15 -10.66 7.70
C ARG A 214 1.34 -10.50 7.38
N ALA A 215 1.98 -9.52 7.98
CA ALA A 215 3.41 -9.33 7.81
C ALA A 215 4.21 -10.48 8.45
N THR A 216 5.20 -10.95 7.71
CA THR A 216 6.14 -11.99 8.13
C THR A 216 7.57 -11.43 8.13
N ARG A 217 8.50 -12.18 8.71
CA ARG A 217 9.93 -11.85 8.62
C ARG A 217 10.39 -11.73 7.16
N GLY A 218 9.89 -12.60 6.27
CA GLY A 218 10.19 -12.52 4.85
C GLY A 218 9.61 -11.27 4.17
N ALA A 219 8.40 -10.85 4.54
CA ALA A 219 7.81 -9.60 4.06
C ALA A 219 8.65 -8.38 4.46
N ALA A 220 9.10 -8.33 5.73
CA ALA A 220 9.94 -7.25 6.23
C ALA A 220 11.34 -7.23 5.57
N LEU A 221 11.97 -8.38 5.37
CA LEU A 221 13.23 -8.52 4.63
C LEU A 221 13.07 -8.12 3.16
N GLY A 222 11.97 -8.50 2.52
CA GLY A 222 11.65 -8.11 1.14
C GLY A 222 11.47 -6.60 0.99
N LEU A 223 10.77 -5.96 1.95
CA LEU A 223 10.67 -4.49 1.98
C LEU A 223 12.03 -3.84 2.25
N LEU A 224 12.81 -4.37 3.18
CA LEU A 224 14.16 -3.87 3.48
C LEU A 224 15.08 -3.95 2.25
N THR A 225 15.01 -5.05 1.50
CA THR A 225 15.71 -5.21 0.21
C THR A 225 15.35 -4.08 -0.76
N ARG A 226 14.06 -3.78 -0.90
CA ARG A 226 13.56 -2.72 -1.79
C ARG A 226 14.00 -1.33 -1.30
N VAL A 227 13.92 -1.06 0.00
CA VAL A 227 14.39 0.20 0.59
C VAL A 227 15.87 0.42 0.31
N TYR A 228 16.70 -0.60 0.51
CA TYR A 228 18.13 -0.53 0.19
C TYR A 228 18.38 -0.29 -1.31
N LEU A 229 17.73 -1.07 -2.17
CA LEU A 229 17.89 -0.97 -3.62
C LEU A 229 17.55 0.42 -4.15
N TYR A 230 16.42 0.98 -3.72
CA TYR A 230 15.94 2.31 -4.16
C TYR A 230 16.77 3.48 -3.60
N ASN A 231 17.63 3.20 -2.63
CA ASN A 231 18.56 4.17 -2.07
C ASN A 231 20.03 3.82 -2.38
N GLU A 232 20.27 3.02 -3.45
CA GLU A 232 21.59 2.68 -4.00
C GLU A 232 22.53 1.92 -3.03
N MET A 233 21.95 1.34 -1.98
CA MET A 233 22.67 0.51 -1.00
C MET A 233 22.71 -0.94 -1.48
N TYR A 234 23.36 -1.19 -2.62
CA TYR A 234 23.28 -2.44 -3.38
C TYR A 234 23.79 -3.67 -2.61
N LYS A 235 24.86 -3.51 -1.82
CA LYS A 235 25.39 -4.60 -1.01
C LYS A 235 24.39 -5.03 0.06
N GLU A 236 23.85 -4.08 0.78
CA GLU A 236 22.85 -4.31 1.83
C GLU A 236 21.55 -4.88 1.24
N ALA A 237 21.17 -4.44 0.04
CA ALA A 237 20.03 -5.00 -0.68
C ALA A 237 20.26 -6.49 -1.01
N ALA A 238 21.44 -6.85 -1.53
CA ALA A 238 21.80 -8.23 -1.82
C ALA A 238 21.82 -9.10 -0.55
N ASP A 239 22.42 -8.58 0.54
CA ASP A 239 22.48 -9.28 1.84
C ASP A 239 21.06 -9.52 2.43
N ALA A 240 20.14 -8.54 2.30
CA ALA A 240 18.75 -8.69 2.74
C ALA A 240 17.97 -9.67 1.87
N ALA A 241 18.15 -9.62 0.55
CA ALA A 241 17.53 -10.56 -0.39
C ALA A 241 17.99 -12.01 -0.11
N LEU A 242 19.28 -12.20 0.15
CA LEU A 242 19.82 -13.52 0.52
C LEU A 242 19.16 -14.05 1.80
N GLN A 243 18.87 -13.19 2.78
CA GLN A 243 18.15 -13.62 3.98
C GLN A 243 16.74 -14.10 3.65
N VAL A 244 16.01 -13.47 2.70
CA VAL A 244 14.70 -13.97 2.23
C VAL A 244 14.84 -15.37 1.64
N ILE A 245 15.84 -15.58 0.77
CA ILE A 245 16.10 -16.87 0.14
C ILE A 245 16.39 -17.95 1.22
N ASN A 246 17.21 -17.62 2.19
CA ASN A 246 17.63 -18.53 3.26
C ASN A 246 16.49 -18.90 4.22
N LEU A 247 15.36 -18.17 4.22
CA LEU A 247 14.16 -18.60 4.97
C LEU A 247 13.56 -19.88 4.39
N SER A 248 13.82 -20.23 3.13
CA SER A 248 13.29 -21.41 2.42
C SER A 248 11.75 -21.52 2.48
N GLN A 249 11.07 -20.37 2.52
CA GLN A 249 9.61 -20.27 2.56
C GLN A 249 9.00 -19.95 1.19
N TYR A 250 9.80 -19.34 0.32
CA TYR A 250 9.35 -18.84 -0.96
C TYR A 250 10.00 -19.61 -2.10
N GLU A 251 9.23 -19.83 -3.16
CA GLU A 251 9.66 -20.56 -4.36
C GLU A 251 9.07 -19.85 -5.57
N ILE A 252 9.81 -19.80 -6.68
CA ILE A 252 9.26 -19.31 -7.96
C ILE A 252 8.15 -20.28 -8.40
N ASP A 253 6.98 -19.74 -8.71
CA ASP A 253 5.84 -20.54 -9.16
C ASP A 253 6.15 -21.12 -10.55
N PRO A 254 6.03 -22.44 -10.72
CA PRO A 254 6.32 -23.07 -12.01
C PRO A 254 5.31 -22.68 -13.10
N ASN A 255 4.15 -22.14 -12.70
CA ASN A 255 3.06 -21.83 -13.61
C ASN A 255 2.74 -20.32 -13.63
N TYR A 256 3.48 -19.57 -14.43
CA TYR A 256 3.28 -18.13 -14.59
C TYR A 256 1.85 -17.75 -15.01
N SER A 257 1.17 -18.59 -15.82
CA SER A 257 -0.16 -18.27 -16.33
C SER A 257 -1.23 -18.19 -15.25
N THR A 258 -1.05 -18.92 -14.15
CA THR A 258 -2.01 -18.96 -13.03
C THR A 258 -1.64 -18.00 -11.89
N LEU A 259 -0.41 -17.49 -11.87
CA LEU A 259 0.12 -16.68 -10.75
C LEU A 259 -0.75 -15.45 -10.47
N PHE A 260 -1.32 -14.82 -11.49
CA PHE A 260 -2.15 -13.62 -11.40
C PHE A 260 -3.65 -13.91 -11.45
N THR A 261 -4.04 -15.13 -11.19
CA THR A 261 -5.45 -15.56 -11.06
C THR A 261 -5.80 -15.80 -9.59
N GLU A 262 -7.09 -16.00 -9.30
CA GLU A 262 -7.54 -16.36 -7.95
C GLU A 262 -6.84 -17.62 -7.41
N ALA A 263 -6.61 -18.61 -8.28
CA ALA A 263 -5.84 -19.82 -7.92
C ALA A 263 -4.40 -19.53 -7.53
N GLY A 264 -3.75 -18.58 -8.22
CA GLY A 264 -2.40 -18.11 -7.93
C GLY A 264 -2.25 -17.39 -6.59
N GLY A 265 -3.35 -16.89 -6.02
CA GLY A 265 -3.34 -16.26 -4.69
C GLY A 265 -2.84 -17.16 -3.55
N ALA A 266 -2.63 -18.46 -3.83
CA ALA A 266 -2.04 -19.44 -2.92
C ALA A 266 -0.54 -19.69 -3.15
N SER A 267 0.05 -19.11 -4.20
CA SER A 267 1.42 -19.38 -4.61
C SER A 267 2.43 -19.03 -3.50
N LYS A 268 3.47 -19.87 -3.42
CA LYS A 268 4.63 -19.61 -2.56
C LYS A 268 5.55 -18.49 -3.08
N GLU A 269 5.34 -18.00 -4.29
CA GLU A 269 6.07 -16.86 -4.82
C GLU A 269 5.67 -15.55 -4.11
N ILE A 270 4.47 -15.50 -3.54
CA ILE A 270 3.94 -14.32 -2.87
C ILE A 270 4.61 -14.14 -1.50
N VAL A 271 5.46 -13.12 -1.39
CA VAL A 271 6.12 -12.76 -0.13
C VAL A 271 5.19 -11.96 0.79
N PHE A 272 4.42 -11.03 0.22
CA PHE A 272 3.40 -10.26 0.92
C PHE A 272 2.33 -9.81 -0.08
N ALA A 273 1.06 -9.89 0.32
CA ALA A 273 -0.05 -9.40 -0.47
C ALA A 273 -1.10 -8.74 0.40
N ILE A 274 -1.63 -7.61 -0.07
CA ILE A 274 -2.81 -6.99 0.52
C ILE A 274 -4.02 -7.78 0.03
N ARG A 275 -4.83 -8.27 0.97
CA ARG A 275 -5.97 -9.14 0.68
C ARG A 275 -7.25 -8.33 0.66
N PHE A 276 -7.94 -8.35 -0.47
CA PHE A 276 -9.28 -7.82 -0.60
C PHE A 276 -10.29 -8.95 -0.48
N LYS A 277 -11.45 -8.67 0.12
CA LYS A 277 -12.54 -9.63 0.22
C LYS A 277 -13.55 -9.35 -0.89
N ASN A 278 -13.87 -10.37 -1.66
CA ASN A 278 -14.90 -10.27 -2.69
C ASN A 278 -16.30 -10.35 -2.06
N THR A 279 -16.63 -9.43 -1.15
CA THR A 279 -17.97 -9.28 -0.59
C THR A 279 -18.33 -7.82 -0.52
N ASP A 280 -19.43 -7.49 -1.18
CA ASP A 280 -20.30 -6.35 -0.91
C ASP A 280 -19.65 -5.02 -0.53
N GLN A 281 -19.47 -4.17 -1.48
CA GLN A 281 -19.63 -2.72 -1.39
C GLN A 281 -18.44 -1.84 -0.97
N GLN A 282 -17.39 -2.27 -0.29
CA GLN A 282 -16.37 -1.29 0.15
C GLN A 282 -14.94 -1.54 -0.29
N ASN A 283 -14.58 -2.77 -0.62
CA ASN A 283 -13.22 -3.09 -1.07
C ASN A 283 -13.23 -4.09 -2.24
N GLY A 284 -14.26 -4.01 -3.08
CA GLY A 284 -14.43 -4.90 -4.23
C GLY A 284 -13.40 -4.63 -5.32
N GLU A 285 -12.38 -5.45 -5.35
CA GLU A 285 -11.35 -5.37 -6.38
C GLU A 285 -11.80 -5.98 -7.72
N GLY A 286 -12.61 -7.04 -7.64
CA GLY A 286 -12.82 -7.95 -8.77
C GLY A 286 -13.52 -7.35 -9.99
N GLY A 287 -14.64 -6.69 -9.80
CA GLY A 287 -15.44 -6.20 -10.95
C GLY A 287 -14.83 -5.01 -11.67
N PHE A 288 -14.09 -4.19 -10.94
CA PHE A 288 -13.58 -2.93 -11.47
C PHE A 288 -12.18 -3.02 -12.08
N LEU A 289 -11.36 -3.95 -11.67
CA LEU A 289 -10.08 -4.20 -12.32
C LEU A 289 -10.31 -4.72 -13.73
N ALA A 290 -11.16 -5.72 -13.91
CA ALA A 290 -11.55 -6.20 -15.23
C ALA A 290 -12.14 -5.08 -16.09
N TYR A 291 -12.90 -4.16 -15.48
CA TYR A 291 -13.54 -3.04 -16.16
C TYR A 291 -12.54 -1.96 -16.59
N ASN A 292 -11.50 -1.68 -15.79
CA ASN A 292 -10.49 -0.67 -16.11
C ASN A 292 -9.42 -1.19 -17.09
N TYR A 293 -9.06 -2.47 -16.96
CA TYR A 293 -8.00 -3.08 -17.77
C TYR A 293 -8.52 -3.82 -18.99
N GLY A 294 -9.83 -4.13 -19.00
CA GLY A 294 -10.50 -4.88 -20.06
C GLY A 294 -11.73 -4.18 -20.59
N TYR A 295 -12.48 -4.93 -21.38
CA TYR A 295 -13.75 -4.48 -21.96
C TYR A 295 -14.81 -4.26 -20.86
N PRO A 296 -15.65 -3.22 -20.91
CA PRO A 296 -15.82 -2.28 -22.03
C PRO A 296 -15.04 -0.95 -21.90
N MET A 297 -14.33 -0.70 -20.84
CA MET A 297 -13.79 0.65 -20.59
C MET A 297 -12.36 0.87 -21.05
N GLU A 298 -11.49 -0.12 -20.93
CA GLU A 298 -10.12 -0.08 -21.46
C GLU A 298 -9.39 1.24 -21.18
N TRP A 299 -9.46 1.71 -19.92
CA TRP A 299 -8.91 3.01 -19.57
C TRP A 299 -7.40 2.98 -19.35
N GLN A 300 -6.88 1.81 -19.06
CA GLN A 300 -5.48 1.58 -18.72
C GLN A 300 -4.90 0.58 -19.73
N LEU A 301 -4.11 1.10 -20.64
CA LEU A 301 -3.62 0.36 -21.78
C LEU A 301 -2.09 0.29 -21.82
N PRO A 302 -1.51 -0.83 -22.26
CA PRO A 302 -0.07 -0.96 -22.39
C PRO A 302 0.45 -0.19 -23.61
N TYR A 303 1.69 0.31 -23.48
CA TYR A 303 2.45 0.80 -24.61
C TYR A 303 3.12 -0.35 -25.37
N PRO A 304 3.47 -0.15 -26.66
CA PRO A 304 4.25 -1.11 -27.43
C PRO A 304 5.60 -1.46 -26.79
N ASN A 305 6.21 -0.54 -26.03
CA ASN A 305 7.46 -0.78 -25.32
C ASN A 305 7.37 -2.01 -24.42
N LEU A 306 6.29 -2.12 -23.62
CA LEU A 306 6.09 -3.28 -22.76
C LEU A 306 6.03 -4.58 -23.56
N ALA A 307 5.33 -4.60 -24.71
CA ALA A 307 5.29 -5.78 -25.56
C ALA A 307 6.65 -6.08 -26.20
N ASN A 308 7.39 -5.04 -26.60
CA ASN A 308 8.69 -5.19 -27.25
C ASN A 308 9.79 -5.70 -26.30
N ASP A 309 9.67 -5.43 -25.00
CA ASP A 309 10.62 -5.87 -23.98
C ASP A 309 10.57 -7.38 -23.69
N PHE A 310 9.49 -8.05 -24.08
CA PHE A 310 9.48 -9.51 -24.05
C PHE A 310 10.42 -10.04 -25.14
N TYR A 311 11.37 -10.88 -24.78
CA TYR A 311 12.35 -11.47 -25.69
C TYR A 311 11.69 -12.53 -26.60
N CYS A 312 12.42 -12.95 -27.63
CA CYS A 312 12.06 -14.13 -28.39
C CYS A 312 12.48 -15.41 -27.67
N LYS A 313 11.96 -16.56 -28.10
CA LYS A 313 12.28 -17.88 -27.51
C LYS A 313 13.75 -18.26 -27.60
N ASP A 314 14.52 -17.63 -28.50
CA ASP A 314 15.97 -17.77 -28.57
C ASP A 314 16.74 -16.93 -27.53
N GLY A 315 16.03 -16.26 -26.63
CA GLY A 315 16.59 -15.43 -25.55
C GLY A 315 17.13 -14.07 -26.03
N LYS A 316 16.79 -13.62 -27.23
CA LYS A 316 17.22 -12.33 -27.79
C LYS A 316 16.08 -11.32 -27.87
N PRO A 317 16.41 -10.03 -27.80
CA PRO A 317 15.46 -8.96 -28.12
C PRO A 317 14.92 -9.09 -29.54
N ILE A 318 13.72 -8.58 -29.81
CA ILE A 318 13.09 -8.58 -31.13
C ILE A 318 13.98 -7.95 -32.24
N THR A 319 14.79 -6.97 -31.84
CA THR A 319 15.69 -6.25 -32.79
C THR A 319 16.88 -7.08 -33.25
N SER A 320 17.20 -8.20 -32.58
CA SER A 320 18.38 -9.03 -32.88
C SER A 320 18.07 -10.53 -32.99
N SER A 321 16.83 -10.93 -32.78
CA SER A 321 16.41 -12.32 -32.95
C SER A 321 16.22 -12.69 -34.42
N GLY A 322 16.76 -13.84 -34.79
CA GLY A 322 16.57 -14.40 -36.15
C GLY A 322 15.24 -15.15 -36.32
N ILE A 323 14.50 -15.37 -35.22
CA ILE A 323 13.20 -16.08 -35.23
C ILE A 323 12.02 -15.11 -35.03
N TYR A 324 12.25 -13.83 -34.84
CA TYR A 324 11.18 -12.86 -34.61
C TYR A 324 10.28 -12.78 -35.85
N ASP A 325 8.98 -12.95 -35.59
CA ASP A 325 7.92 -12.72 -36.57
C ASP A 325 6.88 -11.79 -35.95
N PRO A 326 6.60 -10.61 -36.52
CA PRO A 326 5.63 -9.65 -35.96
C PRO A 326 4.20 -10.15 -36.03
N ASP A 327 3.90 -11.16 -36.83
CA ASP A 327 2.57 -11.73 -37.02
C ASP A 327 2.37 -13.07 -36.25
N ASP A 328 3.45 -13.55 -35.59
CA ASP A 328 3.42 -14.81 -34.83
C ASP A 328 4.02 -14.69 -33.43
N ASP A 329 3.16 -14.48 -32.42
CA ASP A 329 3.56 -14.41 -31.02
C ASP A 329 4.13 -15.74 -30.48
N SER A 330 3.93 -16.84 -31.20
CA SER A 330 4.54 -18.12 -30.82
C SER A 330 6.07 -18.13 -30.87
N THR A 331 6.68 -17.15 -31.53
CA THR A 331 8.13 -16.93 -31.57
C THR A 331 8.67 -16.20 -30.34
N ARG A 332 7.80 -15.63 -29.51
CA ARG A 332 8.10 -14.80 -28.34
C ARG A 332 8.14 -15.58 -27.05
N ASP A 333 8.65 -14.96 -26.01
CA ASP A 333 8.52 -15.44 -24.64
C ASP A 333 7.04 -15.69 -24.31
N PRO A 334 6.65 -16.86 -23.81
CA PRO A 334 5.24 -17.18 -23.54
C PRO A 334 4.60 -16.26 -22.51
N ARG A 335 5.38 -15.56 -21.66
CA ARG A 335 4.86 -14.57 -20.73
C ARG A 335 4.22 -13.38 -21.42
N LEU A 336 4.58 -13.07 -22.67
CA LEU A 336 3.92 -12.04 -23.47
C LEU A 336 2.40 -12.30 -23.53
N THR A 337 2.02 -13.46 -24.04
CA THR A 337 0.60 -13.81 -24.23
C THR A 337 -0.17 -14.04 -22.93
N TYR A 338 0.53 -14.32 -21.81
CA TYR A 338 -0.07 -14.34 -20.48
C TYR A 338 -0.23 -12.95 -19.86
N THR A 339 0.50 -11.96 -20.33
CA THR A 339 0.49 -10.58 -19.80
C THR A 339 -0.38 -9.66 -20.65
N LEU A 340 -0.30 -9.79 -21.97
CA LEU A 340 -0.96 -8.92 -22.94
C LEU A 340 -1.83 -9.72 -23.90
N MET A 341 -2.90 -9.11 -24.34
CA MET A 341 -3.63 -9.54 -25.55
C MET A 341 -3.03 -8.77 -26.72
N THR A 342 -2.66 -9.51 -27.74
CA THR A 342 -2.09 -8.99 -28.98
C THR A 342 -3.09 -9.17 -30.13
N LYS A 343 -2.79 -8.57 -31.29
CA LYS A 343 -3.66 -8.64 -32.47
C LYS A 343 -3.83 -10.05 -33.06
N ASN A 344 -2.97 -11.00 -32.69
CA ASN A 344 -2.84 -12.29 -33.37
C ASN A 344 -3.84 -13.37 -32.89
N GLY A 345 -5.11 -13.01 -32.69
CA GLY A 345 -6.18 -13.99 -32.41
C GLY A 345 -6.47 -14.24 -30.96
N ASP A 346 -6.07 -13.35 -30.07
CA ASP A 346 -6.36 -13.46 -28.65
C ASP A 346 -7.85 -13.34 -28.36
N THR A 347 -8.33 -14.20 -27.47
CA THR A 347 -9.69 -14.17 -26.98
C THR A 347 -9.72 -13.81 -25.50
N TYR A 348 -10.67 -12.99 -25.09
CA TYR A 348 -11.01 -12.76 -23.70
C TYR A 348 -12.41 -13.33 -23.44
N ASP A 349 -12.52 -14.20 -22.42
CA ASP A 349 -13.77 -14.85 -22.05
C ASP A 349 -14.46 -15.55 -23.24
N GLY A 350 -13.68 -16.19 -24.13
CA GLY A 350 -14.17 -16.89 -25.31
C GLY A 350 -14.70 -16.00 -26.44
N LYS A 351 -14.54 -14.68 -26.33
CA LYS A 351 -14.94 -13.71 -27.36
C LYS A 351 -13.74 -13.21 -28.14
N VAL A 352 -13.85 -13.18 -29.45
CA VAL A 352 -12.80 -12.66 -30.35
C VAL A 352 -12.78 -11.14 -30.26
N SER A 353 -11.61 -10.57 -30.13
CA SER A 353 -11.36 -9.16 -29.85
C SER A 353 -11.60 -8.20 -31.04
N ASP A 354 -12.03 -8.67 -32.20
CA ASP A 354 -12.15 -7.85 -33.42
C ASP A 354 -12.97 -6.57 -33.28
N ALA A 355 -13.96 -6.56 -32.38
CA ALA A 355 -14.76 -5.37 -32.10
C ALA A 355 -14.11 -4.40 -31.11
N TRP A 356 -13.10 -4.83 -30.39
CA TRP A 356 -12.46 -4.07 -29.30
C TRP A 356 -11.26 -3.25 -29.79
N TRP A 357 -10.62 -3.73 -30.84
CA TRP A 357 -9.40 -3.16 -31.39
C TRP A 357 -9.58 -1.74 -31.94
N SER A 358 -10.80 -1.27 -32.11
CA SER A 358 -11.06 -0.03 -32.81
C SER A 358 -11.30 1.19 -31.90
N TRP A 359 -11.55 1.01 -30.60
CA TRP A 359 -12.09 2.10 -29.81
C TRP A 359 -11.05 2.93 -29.05
N ASN A 360 -10.17 2.33 -28.27
CA ASN A 360 -9.31 3.07 -27.36
C ASN A 360 -7.82 2.76 -27.47
N SER A 361 -7.42 1.64 -28.07
CA SER A 361 -6.02 1.29 -28.22
C SER A 361 -5.51 1.54 -29.65
N PRO A 362 -4.81 2.65 -29.90
CA PRO A 362 -4.17 2.90 -31.21
C PRO A 362 -3.09 1.86 -31.53
N PHE A 363 -2.60 1.14 -30.53
CA PHE A 363 -1.54 0.13 -30.66
C PHE A 363 -2.09 -1.30 -30.73
N GLN A 364 -3.39 -1.50 -30.55
CA GLN A 364 -4.03 -2.82 -30.57
C GLN A 364 -3.43 -3.78 -29.53
N LEU A 365 -3.14 -3.27 -28.36
CA LEU A 365 -2.63 -4.01 -27.19
C LEU A 365 -3.55 -3.79 -25.99
N PHE A 366 -3.81 -4.86 -25.25
CA PHE A 366 -4.63 -4.82 -24.03
C PHE A 366 -3.98 -5.64 -22.94
N MET A 367 -4.29 -5.29 -21.68
CA MET A 367 -3.84 -6.09 -20.54
C MET A 367 -4.66 -7.38 -20.44
N ARG A 368 -3.96 -8.51 -20.23
CA ARG A 368 -4.60 -9.81 -19.99
C ARG A 368 -4.54 -10.23 -18.52
N LYS A 369 -3.53 -9.76 -17.82
CA LYS A 369 -3.39 -9.99 -16.39
C LYS A 369 -4.51 -9.23 -15.67
N TYR A 370 -5.25 -9.96 -14.86
CA TYR A 370 -6.34 -9.60 -13.94
C TYR A 370 -7.72 -10.12 -14.36
#